data_e5a1614c545219a3f7bf1fcddd2bbea4
#
_entry.id   e5a1614c545219a3f7bf1fcddd2bbea4
#
_cell.length_a   1.000
_cell.length_b   1.000
_cell.length_c   1.000
_cell.angle_alpha   90.00
_cell.angle_beta   90.00
_cell.angle_gamma   90.00
#
_symmetry.space_group_name_H-M   'P 1'
#
loop_
_entity.id
_entity.type
_entity.pdbx_description
1 polymer ?
#
loop_
_entity_poly.entity_id
_entity_poly.type
_entity_poly.pdbx_seq_one_letter_code
_entity_poly.pdbx_strand_id
1 'polypeptide(L)'
;MPFCFPSVKLIYTLLTHGIFTVFHRNLFYFCIFACVCVKIIVYTNFMSDEINEITEEHSDYKPADARDESVKHQLTGMYQNWFLDYASYVILERAVPHINDGLKPVQRRILHSMKRLDDGRYNKVANIVGHTMQFHPHGDASIGDALVQLGQKDLLIDCQGNWGNILTGDGAAAPRYIEARLSKFALDVVFNPKTTEWKLSYDGRNKEPVTLPVKFPLLLAQGVEGIAVGLSSKILPHNFNELCDASISYLRGEEFQLYPDFQTGGSIDVAKYNDGERGGAVKVRAKINKIDNKTLAITEIPYGKTTSTVIDSILKAVDKGKIKIRKVDDNTAANVEILVHLAPGTSSDKTIDALYAFTDCEVSISPNCCVIDDSKPHFLTVSKVLRKSADNTLDLLKQELEIKKNEILEALHFASLEKIFIEERIYKDKEFEQSKDMDAACAHIDERLT
;
A
#
# COMPACT_ATOMS: atom_id res chain seq x y z
N MET A 1 17.66 13.27 46.27
CA MET A 1 18.19 14.59 45.82
C MET A 1 17.24 15.09 44.74
N PRO A 2 16.56 16.22 44.93
CA PRO A 2 15.60 16.69 43.95
C PRO A 2 16.29 17.49 42.86
N PHE A 3 16.12 17.09 41.59
CA PHE A 3 16.54 17.88 40.45
C PHE A 3 15.57 19.04 40.24
N CYS A 4 16.02 20.24 40.53
CA CYS A 4 15.30 21.48 40.34
C CYS A 4 15.47 21.93 38.85
N PHE A 5 14.44 21.89 38.05
CA PHE A 5 14.47 22.39 36.67
C PHE A 5 14.56 23.92 36.63
N PRO A 6 15.47 24.52 35.85
CA PRO A 6 15.71 25.98 35.79
C PRO A 6 14.53 26.80 35.23
N SER A 7 13.60 26.18 34.54
CA SER A 7 12.49 26.85 33.84
C SER A 7 11.40 27.42 34.75
N VAL A 8 11.21 26.87 35.96
CA VAL A 8 10.20 27.37 36.90
C VAL A 8 10.63 28.68 37.57
N LYS A 9 11.93 28.83 37.78
CA LYS A 9 12.49 30.04 38.38
C LYS A 9 12.43 31.28 37.46
N LEU A 10 12.52 31.03 36.14
CA LEU A 10 12.42 32.12 35.11
C LEU A 10 11.01 32.67 35.02
N ILE A 11 9.99 31.85 35.15
CA ILE A 11 8.57 32.27 35.12
C ILE A 11 8.20 33.08 36.36
N TYR A 12 8.74 32.73 37.56
CA TYR A 12 8.47 33.45 38.78
C TYR A 12 9.17 34.82 38.83
N THR A 13 10.34 34.95 38.22
CA THR A 13 11.07 36.22 38.13
C THR A 13 10.47 37.20 37.12
N LEU A 14 9.82 36.68 36.07
CA LEU A 14 9.11 37.53 35.10
C LEU A 14 7.75 38.03 35.62
N LEU A 15 7.15 37.38 36.59
CA LEU A 15 5.92 37.77 37.23
C LEU A 15 6.10 38.83 38.35
N THR A 16 7.33 38.96 38.90
CA THR A 16 7.62 39.86 40.03
C THR A 16 8.28 41.17 39.63
N HIS A 17 8.73 41.34 38.39
CA HIS A 17 9.37 42.55 37.91
C HIS A 17 8.53 43.23 36.79
N GLY A 18 7.54 43.93 37.19
CA GLY A 18 6.84 45.09 36.64
C GLY A 18 7.00 45.45 35.13
N ILE A 19 6.74 44.52 34.19
CA ILE A 19 6.54 44.90 32.78
C ILE A 19 5.04 44.77 32.47
N PHE A 20 4.27 45.65 33.02
CA PHE A 20 2.78 45.64 32.93
C PHE A 20 2.26 46.83 32.07
N THR A 21 2.92 47.22 30.97
CA THR A 21 2.41 48.34 30.20
C THR A 21 2.32 48.16 28.68
N VAL A 22 2.53 46.99 28.10
CA VAL A 22 2.45 46.88 26.63
C VAL A 22 1.56 45.72 26.11
N PHE A 23 0.87 44.93 26.95
CA PHE A 23 0.16 43.74 26.48
C PHE A 23 -1.31 43.65 26.86
N HIS A 24 -2.11 44.66 26.50
CA HIS A 24 -3.57 44.58 26.64
C HIS A 24 -4.27 43.84 25.50
N ARG A 25 -3.53 43.30 24.51
CA ARG A 25 -4.10 42.64 23.32
C ARG A 25 -3.93 41.11 23.29
N ASN A 26 -3.30 40.50 24.29
CA ASN A 26 -3.01 39.06 24.27
C ASN A 26 -3.38 38.32 25.57
N LEU A 27 -4.25 38.87 26.40
CA LEU A 27 -4.65 38.19 27.65
C LEU A 27 -5.43 36.89 27.35
N PHE A 28 -6.21 36.90 26.29
CA PHE A 28 -6.97 35.74 25.84
C PHE A 28 -6.05 34.60 25.33
N TYR A 29 -5.04 34.90 24.53
CA TYR A 29 -4.03 33.93 24.10
C TYR A 29 -3.16 33.45 25.25
N PHE A 30 -2.89 34.27 26.23
CA PHE A 30 -2.13 33.90 27.42
C PHE A 30 -2.94 32.96 28.33
N CYS A 31 -4.25 33.20 28.49
CA CYS A 31 -5.13 32.28 29.21
C CYS A 31 -5.31 30.95 28.49
N ILE A 32 -5.42 30.94 27.16
CA ILE A 32 -5.46 29.69 26.37
C ILE A 32 -4.13 28.94 26.49
N PHE A 33 -3.00 29.66 26.39
CA PHE A 33 -1.68 29.04 26.52
C PHE A 33 -1.44 28.47 27.94
N ALA A 34 -1.85 29.22 28.98
CA ALA A 34 -1.82 28.73 30.36
C ALA A 34 -2.73 27.52 30.59
N CYS A 35 -3.95 27.52 30.03
CA CYS A 35 -4.84 26.36 30.09
C CYS A 35 -4.30 25.14 29.34
N VAL A 36 -3.66 25.34 28.18
CA VAL A 36 -3.00 24.27 27.44
C VAL A 36 -1.79 23.74 28.18
N CYS A 37 -0.97 24.61 28.77
CA CYS A 37 0.16 24.18 29.59
C CYS A 37 -0.28 23.42 30.84
N VAL A 38 -1.35 23.86 31.53
CA VAL A 38 -1.91 23.14 32.67
C VAL A 38 -2.49 21.80 32.27
N LYS A 39 -3.18 21.71 31.11
CA LYS A 39 -3.65 20.42 30.59
C LYS A 39 -2.50 19.50 30.21
N ILE A 40 -1.44 20.00 29.61
CA ILE A 40 -0.25 19.20 29.28
C ILE A 40 0.44 18.70 30.56
N ILE A 41 0.57 19.54 31.59
CA ILE A 41 1.18 19.12 32.88
C ILE A 41 0.30 18.09 33.60
N VAL A 42 -1.03 18.25 33.57
CA VAL A 42 -1.94 17.25 34.14
C VAL A 42 -1.90 15.95 33.36
N TYR A 43 -1.81 16.03 32.01
CA TYR A 43 -1.72 14.84 31.16
C TYR A 43 -0.36 14.12 31.30
N THR A 44 0.75 14.85 31.45
CA THR A 44 2.05 14.24 31.69
C THR A 44 2.17 13.62 33.08
N ASN A 45 1.54 14.20 34.12
CA ASN A 45 1.48 13.58 35.44
C ASN A 45 0.58 12.33 35.45
N PHE A 46 -0.57 12.39 34.75
CA PHE A 46 -1.44 11.21 34.61
C PHE A 46 -0.76 10.06 33.85
N MET A 47 -0.03 10.38 32.75
CA MET A 47 0.74 9.39 32.01
C MET A 47 1.96 8.86 32.79
N SER A 48 2.55 9.66 33.71
CA SER A 48 3.64 9.19 34.57
C SER A 48 3.14 8.22 35.67
N ASP A 49 1.93 8.41 36.15
CA ASP A 49 1.31 7.51 37.12
C ASP A 49 0.88 6.19 36.46
N GLU A 50 0.33 6.19 35.24
CA GLU A 50 0.06 4.97 34.45
C GLU A 50 1.37 4.22 34.08
N ILE A 51 2.45 4.93 33.74
CA ILE A 51 3.74 4.30 33.45
C ILE A 51 4.34 3.69 34.73
N ASN A 52 4.14 4.30 35.88
CA ASN A 52 4.62 3.75 37.15
C ASN A 52 3.79 2.54 37.59
N GLU A 53 2.47 2.51 37.38
CA GLU A 53 1.65 1.32 37.63
C GLU A 53 2.03 0.15 36.69
N ILE A 54 2.29 0.41 35.40
CA ILE A 54 2.75 -0.61 34.45
C ILE A 54 4.15 -1.13 34.79
N THR A 55 5.00 -0.30 35.40
CA THR A 55 6.34 -0.73 35.85
C THR A 55 6.35 -1.47 37.17
N GLU A 56 5.34 -1.27 38.03
CA GLU A 56 5.22 -2.02 39.30
C GLU A 56 4.62 -3.43 39.12
N GLU A 57 3.78 -3.68 38.14
CA GLU A 57 3.23 -5.03 37.85
C GLU A 57 4.27 -5.99 37.22
N HIS A 58 5.42 -5.49 36.72
CA HIS A 58 6.47 -6.32 36.15
C HIS A 58 7.75 -6.43 37.00
N SER A 59 7.72 -6.06 38.25
CA SER A 59 8.94 -6.07 39.14
C SER A 59 9.11 -7.31 39.97
N ASP A 60 8.75 -8.49 39.52
CA ASP A 60 9.25 -9.76 40.07
C ASP A 60 10.64 -10.15 39.52
N TYR A 61 11.37 -9.18 38.92
CA TYR A 61 12.76 -9.35 38.54
C TYR A 61 13.64 -9.17 39.79
N LYS A 62 13.97 -10.26 40.51
CA LYS A 62 15.07 -10.30 41.44
C LYS A 62 16.38 -10.24 40.66
N PRO A 63 17.23 -9.21 40.88
CA PRO A 63 18.53 -9.19 40.22
C PRO A 63 19.31 -10.44 40.69
N ALA A 64 19.76 -11.23 39.74
CA ALA A 64 20.63 -12.36 39.99
C ALA A 64 21.93 -11.87 40.70
N ASP A 65 22.40 -12.63 41.67
CA ASP A 65 23.58 -12.35 42.44
C ASP A 65 24.76 -11.96 41.53
N ALA A 66 25.45 -10.87 41.83
CA ALA A 66 26.48 -10.20 41.02
C ALA A 66 27.77 -11.03 40.77
N ARG A 67 27.70 -12.36 40.81
CA ARG A 67 28.82 -13.28 40.59
C ARG A 67 28.70 -14.18 39.36
N ASP A 68 27.60 -14.09 38.59
CA ASP A 68 27.43 -14.88 37.38
C ASP A 68 27.45 -13.93 36.18
N GLU A 69 28.62 -13.69 35.59
CA GLU A 69 28.83 -12.84 34.42
C GLU A 69 28.26 -13.41 33.13
N SER A 70 27.59 -14.56 33.17
CA SER A 70 26.88 -15.13 32.04
C SER A 70 25.41 -14.75 32.11
N VAL A 71 25.00 -13.72 31.38
CA VAL A 71 23.59 -13.45 31.11
C VAL A 71 23.04 -14.62 30.29
N LYS A 72 22.53 -15.63 30.95
CA LYS A 72 21.83 -16.76 30.30
C LYS A 72 20.47 -16.26 29.80
N HIS A 73 20.42 -15.75 28.58
CA HIS A 73 19.17 -15.56 27.90
C HIS A 73 18.51 -16.92 27.72
N GLN A 74 17.38 -17.14 28.40
CA GLN A 74 16.64 -18.36 28.21
C GLN A 74 16.09 -18.36 26.79
N LEU A 75 16.37 -19.41 26.02
CA LEU A 75 15.91 -19.59 24.63
C LEU A 75 14.38 -19.39 24.52
N THR A 76 13.63 -19.81 25.55
CA THR A 76 12.18 -19.62 25.66
C THR A 76 11.77 -18.15 25.61
N GLY A 77 12.45 -17.26 26.33
CA GLY A 77 12.13 -15.82 26.31
C GLY A 77 12.44 -15.17 24.97
N MET A 78 13.54 -15.60 24.30
CA MET A 78 13.86 -15.13 22.95
C MET A 78 12.78 -15.54 21.94
N TYR A 79 12.28 -16.78 21.99
CA TYR A 79 11.21 -17.24 21.12
C TYR A 79 9.86 -16.60 21.46
N GLN A 80 9.56 -16.45 22.74
CA GLN A 80 8.26 -15.96 23.18
C GLN A 80 8.06 -14.45 22.89
N ASN A 81 9.08 -13.64 23.06
CA ASN A 81 8.98 -12.18 22.92
C ASN A 81 9.57 -11.71 21.59
N TRP A 82 10.86 -11.87 21.37
CA TRP A 82 11.53 -11.27 20.20
C TRP A 82 11.12 -11.89 18.87
N PHE A 83 10.92 -13.21 18.84
CA PHE A 83 10.49 -13.88 17.60
C PHE A 83 9.04 -13.54 17.24
N LEU A 84 8.14 -13.46 18.22
CA LEU A 84 6.76 -13.08 17.99
C LEU A 84 6.65 -11.62 17.53
N ASP A 85 7.40 -10.71 18.15
CA ASP A 85 7.44 -9.29 17.73
C ASP A 85 7.95 -9.16 16.30
N TYR A 86 9.06 -9.84 15.99
CA TYR A 86 9.60 -9.85 14.64
C TYR A 86 8.64 -10.51 13.63
N ALA A 87 8.02 -11.63 13.98
CA ALA A 87 7.05 -12.31 13.13
C ALA A 87 5.82 -11.42 12.85
N SER A 88 5.27 -10.78 13.90
CA SER A 88 4.17 -9.81 13.77
C SER A 88 4.54 -8.66 12.86
N TYR A 89 5.73 -8.07 13.06
CA TYR A 89 6.22 -6.98 12.21
C TYR A 89 6.33 -7.42 10.74
N VAL A 90 6.90 -8.59 10.44
CA VAL A 90 7.05 -9.09 9.08
C VAL A 90 5.69 -9.38 8.43
N ILE A 91 4.72 -9.87 9.19
CA ILE A 91 3.37 -10.14 8.70
C ILE A 91 2.64 -8.82 8.40
N LEU A 92 2.55 -7.91 9.38
CA LEU A 92 1.71 -6.72 9.32
C LEU A 92 2.34 -5.58 8.51
N GLU A 93 3.66 -5.37 8.64
CA GLU A 93 4.33 -4.18 8.12
C GLU A 93 5.27 -4.46 6.92
N ARG A 94 5.26 -5.70 6.36
CA ARG A 94 6.15 -6.02 5.24
C ARG A 94 5.54 -6.90 4.15
N ALA A 95 5.09 -8.11 4.48
CA ALA A 95 4.89 -9.17 3.50
C ALA A 95 3.45 -9.31 3.01
N VAL A 96 2.47 -9.10 3.88
CA VAL A 96 1.05 -9.34 3.60
C VAL A 96 0.35 -8.04 3.20
N PRO A 97 -0.45 -8.04 2.11
CA PRO A 97 -1.18 -6.85 1.67
C PRO A 97 -2.39 -6.58 2.58
N HIS A 98 -2.79 -5.30 2.69
CA HIS A 98 -4.03 -4.90 3.37
C HIS A 98 -5.24 -5.09 2.44
N ILE A 99 -6.38 -5.52 3.01
CA ILE A 99 -7.59 -5.81 2.22
C ILE A 99 -8.19 -4.57 1.55
N ASN A 100 -8.15 -3.40 2.20
CA ASN A 100 -8.82 -2.18 1.73
C ASN A 100 -8.14 -1.58 0.50
N ASP A 101 -6.81 -1.62 0.40
CA ASP A 101 -6.08 -1.03 -0.72
C ASP A 101 -5.27 -2.06 -1.54
N GLY A 102 -5.18 -3.30 -1.09
CA GLY A 102 -4.44 -4.35 -1.79
C GLY A 102 -2.94 -4.17 -1.84
N LEU A 103 -2.38 -3.27 -1.02
CA LEU A 103 -0.99 -2.87 -1.07
C LEU A 103 -0.20 -3.37 0.14
N LYS A 104 1.05 -3.70 -0.10
CA LYS A 104 2.04 -3.85 0.97
C LYS A 104 2.45 -2.47 1.49
N PRO A 105 2.93 -2.34 2.74
CA PRO A 105 3.33 -1.04 3.29
C PRO A 105 4.35 -0.27 2.43
N VAL A 106 5.36 -0.95 1.86
CA VAL A 106 6.33 -0.30 0.96
C VAL A 106 5.67 0.27 -0.29
N GLN A 107 4.73 -0.46 -0.90
CA GLN A 107 4.02 -0.02 -2.11
C GLN A 107 3.14 1.21 -1.82
N ARG A 108 2.43 1.20 -0.68
CA ARG A 108 1.61 2.32 -0.21
C ARG A 108 2.46 3.57 0.02
N ARG A 109 3.62 3.43 0.65
CA ARG A 109 4.57 4.53 0.89
C ARG A 109 5.17 5.08 -0.39
N ILE A 110 5.45 4.22 -1.38
CA ILE A 110 5.89 4.64 -2.72
C ILE A 110 4.81 5.50 -3.40
N LEU A 111 3.58 5.01 -3.46
CA LEU A 111 2.47 5.74 -4.09
C LEU A 111 2.18 7.06 -3.35
N HIS A 112 2.22 7.06 -2.01
CA HIS A 112 2.11 8.28 -1.21
C HIS A 112 3.22 9.28 -1.55
N SER A 113 4.48 8.83 -1.65
CA SER A 113 5.61 9.67 -2.05
C SER A 113 5.45 10.24 -3.46
N MET A 114 5.03 9.40 -4.41
CA MET A 114 4.74 9.84 -5.78
C MET A 114 3.64 10.89 -5.81
N LYS A 115 2.56 10.73 -4.99
CA LYS A 115 1.49 11.73 -4.91
C LYS A 115 1.95 13.06 -4.32
N ARG A 116 2.86 13.04 -3.36
CA ARG A 116 3.46 14.28 -2.81
C ARG A 116 4.39 15.00 -3.77
N LEU A 117 5.03 14.25 -4.67
CA LEU A 117 5.92 14.78 -5.73
C LEU A 117 5.18 15.09 -7.04
N ASP A 118 3.87 14.80 -7.11
CA ASP A 118 3.09 14.87 -8.34
C ASP A 118 2.89 16.33 -8.81
N ASP A 119 3.54 16.66 -9.92
CA ASP A 119 3.39 17.91 -10.67
C ASP A 119 2.92 17.65 -12.12
N GLY A 120 2.47 16.42 -12.42
CA GLY A 120 2.05 15.96 -13.75
C GLY A 120 3.20 15.53 -14.67
N ARG A 121 4.46 15.74 -14.26
CA ARG A 121 5.66 15.37 -15.04
C ARG A 121 6.25 14.06 -14.54
N TYR A 122 7.11 13.48 -15.37
CA TYR A 122 7.91 12.32 -14.97
C TYR A 122 8.98 12.72 -13.96
N ASN A 123 9.12 11.93 -12.90
CA ASN A 123 10.15 12.07 -11.88
C ASN A 123 11.15 10.93 -11.99
N LYS A 124 12.44 11.21 -11.78
CA LYS A 124 13.47 10.16 -11.68
C LYS A 124 13.12 9.18 -10.56
N VAL A 125 13.22 7.89 -10.84
CA VAL A 125 13.00 6.83 -9.84
C VAL A 125 13.89 7.04 -8.62
N ALA A 126 15.13 7.49 -8.81
CA ALA A 126 16.06 7.81 -7.72
C ALA A 126 15.47 8.88 -6.75
N ASN A 127 14.78 9.91 -7.28
CA ASN A 127 14.15 10.95 -6.46
C ASN A 127 12.95 10.39 -5.68
N ILE A 128 12.13 9.56 -6.33
CA ILE A 128 10.99 8.90 -5.69
C ILE A 128 11.47 7.98 -4.57
N VAL A 129 12.51 7.18 -4.81
CA VAL A 129 13.13 6.30 -3.79
C VAL A 129 13.63 7.12 -2.61
N GLY A 130 14.41 8.18 -2.86
CA GLY A 130 14.93 9.06 -1.82
C GLY A 130 13.82 9.73 -0.98
N HIS A 131 12.73 10.17 -1.64
CA HIS A 131 11.58 10.73 -0.93
C HIS A 131 10.83 9.67 -0.11
N THR A 132 10.74 8.43 -0.60
CA THR A 132 10.06 7.32 0.09
C THR A 132 10.79 6.91 1.38
N MET A 133 12.12 7.08 1.45
CA MET A 133 12.90 6.78 2.65
C MET A 133 12.48 7.59 3.89
N GLN A 134 11.78 8.74 3.71
CA GLN A 134 11.19 9.49 4.84
C GLN A 134 10.07 8.71 5.55
N PHE A 135 9.48 7.72 4.90
CA PHE A 135 8.38 6.90 5.41
C PHE A 135 8.78 5.44 5.63
N HIS A 136 9.81 4.96 4.91
CA HIS A 136 10.19 3.54 4.90
C HIS A 136 11.60 3.35 5.43
N PRO A 137 11.78 2.82 6.68
CA PRO A 137 13.09 2.71 7.35
C PRO A 137 13.90 1.51 6.87
N HIS A 138 13.95 1.26 5.56
CA HIS A 138 14.70 0.16 4.94
C HIS A 138 15.54 0.68 3.77
N GLY A 139 16.44 -0.17 3.25
CA GLY A 139 17.38 0.22 2.19
C GLY A 139 16.68 0.65 0.90
N ASP A 140 17.30 1.61 0.22
CA ASP A 140 16.87 2.20 -1.05
C ASP A 140 16.67 1.17 -2.16
N ALA A 141 17.50 0.13 -2.21
CA ALA A 141 17.37 -0.97 -3.18
C ALA A 141 16.01 -1.66 -3.07
N SER A 142 15.53 -1.96 -1.85
CA SER A 142 14.23 -2.61 -1.65
C SER A 142 13.05 -1.73 -2.10
N ILE A 143 13.16 -0.41 -1.95
CA ILE A 143 12.17 0.55 -2.43
C ILE A 143 12.21 0.61 -3.96
N GLY A 144 13.42 0.65 -4.54
CA GLY A 144 13.63 0.63 -6.00
C GLY A 144 13.02 -0.60 -6.66
N ASP A 145 13.30 -1.79 -6.11
CA ASP A 145 12.76 -3.05 -6.61
C ASP A 145 11.23 -3.11 -6.51
N ALA A 146 10.65 -2.63 -5.40
CA ALA A 146 9.20 -2.57 -5.24
C ALA A 146 8.55 -1.59 -6.23
N LEU A 147 9.19 -0.44 -6.50
CA LEU A 147 8.72 0.53 -7.49
C LEU A 147 8.79 -0.05 -8.92
N VAL A 148 9.87 -0.76 -9.26
CA VAL A 148 9.99 -1.44 -10.56
C VAL A 148 8.88 -2.49 -10.72
N GLN A 149 8.63 -3.32 -9.70
CA GLN A 149 7.55 -4.30 -9.74
C GLN A 149 6.16 -3.67 -9.89
N LEU A 150 5.91 -2.52 -9.26
CA LEU A 150 4.66 -1.76 -9.46
C LEU A 150 4.54 -1.21 -10.87
N GLY A 151 5.63 -0.67 -11.43
CA GLY A 151 5.66 -0.11 -12.79
C GLY A 151 5.44 -1.17 -13.85
N GLN A 152 6.04 -2.36 -13.70
CA GLN A 152 5.89 -3.48 -14.65
C GLN A 152 4.45 -4.04 -14.73
N LYS A 153 3.57 -3.67 -13.81
CA LYS A 153 2.15 -4.04 -13.86
C LYS A 153 1.28 -3.11 -14.72
N ASP A 154 1.83 -2.02 -15.25
CA ASP A 154 1.21 -1.07 -16.18
C ASP A 154 -0.19 -0.57 -15.77
N LEU A 155 -0.45 -0.39 -14.46
CA LEU A 155 -1.75 0.04 -13.97
C LEU A 155 -1.70 1.38 -13.22
N LEU A 156 -0.84 1.47 -12.21
CA LEU A 156 -0.78 2.64 -11.31
C LEU A 156 0.27 3.65 -11.71
N ILE A 157 1.27 3.24 -12.48
CA ILE A 157 2.47 4.02 -12.78
C ILE A 157 2.71 4.02 -14.27
N ASP A 158 2.81 5.22 -14.85
CA ASP A 158 3.34 5.41 -16.20
C ASP A 158 4.86 5.37 -16.13
N CYS A 159 5.47 4.49 -16.91
CA CYS A 159 6.90 4.23 -16.92
C CYS A 159 7.58 4.85 -18.13
N GLN A 160 8.78 5.44 -17.94
CA GLN A 160 9.63 5.94 -19.02
C GLN A 160 11.07 5.42 -18.86
N GLY A 161 11.63 4.92 -19.95
CA GLY A 161 12.95 4.29 -19.96
C GLY A 161 12.87 2.76 -19.93
N ASN A 162 13.98 2.10 -19.58
CA ASN A 162 14.06 0.64 -19.53
C ASN A 162 13.71 0.14 -18.13
N TRP A 163 12.50 -0.36 -17.97
CA TRP A 163 11.98 -0.95 -16.72
C TRP A 163 12.15 -2.47 -16.63
N GLY A 164 13.01 -3.04 -17.50
CA GLY A 164 13.17 -4.48 -17.63
C GLY A 164 12.06 -5.12 -18.47
N ASN A 165 12.09 -6.43 -18.55
CA ASN A 165 11.11 -7.20 -19.31
C ASN A 165 10.72 -8.46 -18.53
N ILE A 166 9.44 -8.56 -18.17
CA ILE A 166 8.88 -9.71 -17.42
C ILE A 166 8.92 -11.02 -18.22
N LEU A 167 8.99 -10.94 -19.57
CA LEU A 167 9.00 -12.10 -20.44
C LEU A 167 10.39 -12.70 -20.57
N THR A 168 11.42 -11.85 -20.77
CA THR A 168 12.81 -12.30 -20.90
C THR A 168 13.52 -12.43 -19.55
N GLY A 169 13.05 -11.71 -18.53
CA GLY A 169 13.67 -11.65 -17.21
C GLY A 169 14.79 -10.60 -17.13
N ASP A 170 14.90 -9.72 -18.13
CA ASP A 170 15.88 -8.64 -18.11
C ASP A 170 15.56 -7.66 -16.97
N GLY A 171 16.59 -7.25 -16.24
CA GLY A 171 16.48 -6.30 -15.14
C GLY A 171 16.24 -4.87 -15.62
N ALA A 172 15.60 -4.05 -14.77
CA ALA A 172 15.45 -2.63 -15.03
C ALA A 172 16.81 -1.90 -15.01
N ALA A 173 16.87 -0.79 -15.73
CA ALA A 173 18.01 0.13 -15.66
C ALA A 173 18.12 0.77 -14.27
N ALA A 174 19.29 1.29 -13.94
CA ALA A 174 19.51 1.93 -12.64
C ALA A 174 18.50 3.10 -12.40
N PRO A 175 18.06 3.32 -11.15
CA PRO A 175 17.04 4.31 -10.78
C PRO A 175 17.29 5.75 -11.27
N ARG A 176 18.55 6.11 -11.54
CA ARG A 176 18.93 7.43 -12.07
C ARG A 176 18.59 7.63 -13.56
N TYR A 177 18.33 6.55 -14.32
CA TYR A 177 18.04 6.61 -15.76
C TYR A 177 16.56 6.50 -16.09
N ILE A 178 15.79 5.79 -15.26
CA ILE A 178 14.36 5.55 -15.48
C ILE A 178 13.51 6.59 -14.74
N GLU A 179 12.33 6.84 -15.28
CA GLU A 179 11.41 7.85 -14.77
C GLU A 179 10.01 7.27 -14.61
N ALA A 180 9.27 7.81 -13.66
CA ALA A 180 7.91 7.40 -13.34
C ALA A 180 7.02 8.59 -13.01
N ARG A 181 5.73 8.44 -13.28
CA ARG A 181 4.66 9.30 -12.75
C ARG A 181 3.42 8.46 -12.44
N LEU A 182 2.51 9.00 -11.65
CA LEU A 182 1.23 8.34 -11.40
C LEU A 182 0.40 8.34 -12.69
N SER A 183 -0.24 7.20 -12.98
CA SER A 183 -1.20 7.10 -14.07
C SER A 183 -2.46 7.90 -13.76
N LYS A 184 -3.21 8.29 -14.80
CA LYS A 184 -4.50 8.95 -14.61
C LYS A 184 -5.46 8.07 -13.79
N PHE A 185 -5.45 6.76 -14.04
CA PHE A 185 -6.24 5.81 -13.27
C PHE A 185 -5.89 5.85 -11.78
N ALA A 186 -4.59 5.86 -11.44
CA ALA A 186 -4.16 5.95 -10.05
C ALA A 186 -4.63 7.25 -9.38
N LEU A 187 -4.52 8.38 -10.07
CA LEU A 187 -4.95 9.69 -9.54
C LEU A 187 -6.45 9.73 -9.24
N ASP A 188 -7.28 9.13 -10.09
CA ASP A 188 -8.74 9.16 -9.98
C ASP A 188 -9.28 8.12 -8.97
N VAL A 189 -8.60 6.97 -8.81
CA VAL A 189 -9.14 5.81 -8.09
C VAL A 189 -8.49 5.58 -6.73
N VAL A 190 -7.20 5.95 -6.58
CA VAL A 190 -6.42 5.56 -5.40
C VAL A 190 -6.37 6.65 -4.33
N PHE A 191 -6.48 7.93 -4.72
CA PHE A 191 -6.21 9.04 -3.80
C PHE A 191 -7.44 9.90 -3.53
N ASN A 192 -7.75 10.09 -2.25
CA ASN A 192 -8.65 11.13 -1.75
C ASN A 192 -8.20 11.55 -0.35
N PRO A 193 -7.57 12.74 -0.19
CA PRO A 193 -7.07 13.18 1.13
C PRO A 193 -8.15 13.32 2.20
N LYS A 194 -9.43 13.56 1.79
CA LYS A 194 -10.55 13.80 2.71
C LYS A 194 -11.09 12.52 3.35
N THR A 195 -10.93 11.37 2.66
CA THR A 195 -11.36 10.06 3.16
C THR A 195 -10.19 9.19 3.62
N THR A 196 -8.95 9.70 3.53
CA THR A 196 -7.76 8.97 3.97
C THR A 196 -7.55 9.11 5.47
N GLU A 197 -7.35 7.99 6.15
CA GLU A 197 -6.89 7.95 7.53
C GLU A 197 -5.37 8.09 7.59
N TRP A 198 -4.88 8.98 8.45
CA TRP A 198 -3.47 9.34 8.55
C TRP A 198 -2.86 8.89 9.87
N LYS A 199 -1.66 8.30 9.81
CA LYS A 199 -0.81 8.02 10.97
C LYS A 199 0.52 8.77 10.86
N LEU A 200 1.26 8.87 11.96
CA LEU A 200 2.63 9.40 11.94
C LEU A 200 3.58 8.38 11.31
N SER A 201 4.58 8.89 10.58
CA SER A 201 5.71 8.09 10.09
C SER A 201 6.55 7.53 11.24
N TYR A 202 7.40 6.55 10.96
CA TYR A 202 8.26 5.89 11.96
C TYR A 202 9.12 6.86 12.78
N ASP A 203 9.46 8.04 12.24
CA ASP A 203 10.25 9.09 12.90
C ASP A 203 9.38 10.20 13.52
N GLY A 204 8.06 10.10 13.40
CA GLY A 204 7.08 11.06 13.93
C GLY A 204 7.06 12.42 13.21
N ARG A 205 7.87 12.63 12.17
CA ARG A 205 8.01 13.94 11.51
C ARG A 205 6.98 14.18 10.41
N ASN A 206 6.54 13.12 9.77
CA ASN A 206 5.63 13.18 8.64
C ASN A 206 4.34 12.40 8.93
N LYS A 207 3.30 12.63 8.11
CA LYS A 207 2.09 11.82 8.11
C LYS A 207 2.12 10.88 6.91
N GLU A 208 1.77 9.62 7.13
CA GLU A 208 1.58 8.60 6.09
C GLU A 208 0.17 8.02 6.17
N PRO A 209 -0.43 7.54 5.06
CA PRO A 209 -1.74 6.92 5.09
C PRO A 209 -1.68 5.56 5.78
N VAL A 210 -2.68 5.25 6.62
CA VAL A 210 -2.88 3.91 7.18
C VAL A 210 -3.19 2.94 6.05
N THR A 211 -4.21 3.28 5.24
CA THR A 211 -4.55 2.66 3.96
C THR A 211 -4.90 3.75 2.95
N LEU A 212 -4.80 3.45 1.66
CA LEU A 212 -5.28 4.35 0.63
C LEU A 212 -6.76 4.06 0.33
N PRO A 213 -7.60 5.08 0.07
CA PRO A 213 -9.02 4.91 -0.21
C PRO A 213 -9.25 4.44 -1.66
N VAL A 214 -8.85 3.23 -1.96
CA VAL A 214 -8.91 2.64 -3.30
C VAL A 214 -10.33 2.22 -3.65
N LYS A 215 -10.86 2.74 -4.76
CA LYS A 215 -12.23 2.48 -5.27
C LYS A 215 -12.24 1.43 -6.39
N PHE A 216 -11.45 0.38 -6.26
CA PHE A 216 -11.30 -0.69 -7.25
C PHE A 216 -10.69 -1.93 -6.60
N PRO A 217 -10.99 -3.17 -7.00
CA PRO A 217 -10.39 -4.38 -6.45
C PRO A 217 -8.91 -4.57 -6.87
N LEU A 218 -8.06 -3.60 -6.48
CA LEU A 218 -6.67 -3.48 -6.88
C LEU A 218 -5.84 -4.72 -6.52
N LEU A 219 -6.12 -5.33 -5.38
CA LEU A 219 -5.45 -6.54 -4.92
C LEU A 219 -5.57 -7.67 -5.93
N LEU A 220 -6.77 -7.87 -6.48
CA LEU A 220 -7.05 -8.92 -7.47
C LEU A 220 -6.50 -8.57 -8.85
N ALA A 221 -6.55 -7.29 -9.25
CA ALA A 221 -6.02 -6.86 -10.54
C ALA A 221 -4.50 -7.03 -10.63
N GLN A 222 -3.78 -6.66 -9.56
CA GLN A 222 -2.33 -6.71 -9.55
C GLN A 222 -1.75 -8.06 -9.12
N GLY A 223 -2.51 -8.83 -8.35
CA GLY A 223 -1.98 -9.97 -7.64
C GLY A 223 -0.85 -9.59 -6.66
N VAL A 224 -0.58 -10.43 -5.70
CA VAL A 224 0.48 -10.20 -4.71
C VAL A 224 1.12 -11.53 -4.32
N GLU A 225 2.44 -11.54 -4.21
CA GLU A 225 3.19 -12.63 -3.61
C GLU A 225 4.03 -12.09 -2.45
N GLY A 226 3.94 -12.71 -1.28
CA GLY A 226 4.70 -12.33 -0.10
C GLY A 226 4.95 -13.52 0.82
N ILE A 227 6.17 -13.60 1.34
CA ILE A 227 6.59 -14.64 2.28
C ILE A 227 6.85 -13.96 3.62
N ALA A 228 6.09 -14.36 4.63
CA ALA A 228 6.25 -13.92 6.01
C ALA A 228 6.73 -15.06 6.91
N VAL A 229 6.82 -14.81 8.20
CA VAL A 229 7.17 -15.85 9.18
C VAL A 229 5.93 -16.68 9.49
N GLY A 230 5.96 -17.96 9.15
CA GLY A 230 4.84 -18.90 9.35
C GLY A 230 3.64 -18.71 8.41
N LEU A 231 3.61 -17.64 7.64
CA LEU A 231 2.54 -17.27 6.71
C LEU A 231 3.11 -16.92 5.33
N SER A 232 2.31 -17.12 4.31
CA SER A 232 2.58 -16.60 2.96
C SER A 232 1.29 -16.11 2.34
N SER A 233 1.39 -15.13 1.45
CA SER A 233 0.31 -14.69 0.59
C SER A 233 0.70 -14.94 -0.86
N LYS A 234 -0.17 -15.55 -1.63
CA LYS A 234 -0.01 -15.75 -3.07
C LYS A 234 -1.36 -15.58 -3.76
N ILE A 235 -1.66 -14.36 -4.11
CA ILE A 235 -2.89 -13.95 -4.78
C ILE A 235 -2.55 -13.73 -6.24
N LEU A 236 -3.20 -14.49 -7.12
CA LEU A 236 -2.96 -14.42 -8.56
C LEU A 236 -3.67 -13.20 -9.15
N PRO A 237 -3.12 -12.58 -10.20
CA PRO A 237 -3.77 -11.48 -10.90
C PRO A 237 -5.00 -11.95 -11.68
N HIS A 238 -5.95 -11.04 -11.92
CA HIS A 238 -7.18 -11.26 -12.66
C HIS A 238 -7.37 -10.18 -13.71
N ASN A 239 -8.18 -10.46 -14.71
CA ASN A 239 -8.48 -9.53 -15.79
C ASN A 239 -9.23 -8.30 -15.28
N PHE A 240 -8.79 -7.12 -15.70
CA PHE A 240 -9.36 -5.84 -15.27
C PHE A 240 -10.85 -5.71 -15.62
N ASN A 241 -11.23 -6.08 -16.86
CA ASN A 241 -12.62 -5.98 -17.31
C ASN A 241 -13.51 -6.98 -16.56
N GLU A 242 -13.06 -8.22 -16.39
CA GLU A 242 -13.80 -9.24 -15.63
C GLU A 242 -14.00 -8.83 -14.16
N LEU A 243 -13.03 -8.14 -13.55
CA LEU A 243 -13.17 -7.59 -12.19
C LEU A 243 -14.23 -6.49 -12.13
N CYS A 244 -14.32 -5.63 -13.15
CA CYS A 244 -15.38 -4.63 -13.24
C CYS A 244 -16.75 -5.29 -13.40
N ASP A 245 -16.88 -6.25 -14.33
CA ASP A 245 -18.12 -6.97 -14.57
C ASP A 245 -18.60 -7.76 -13.35
N ALA A 246 -17.68 -8.46 -12.67
CA ALA A 246 -17.98 -9.17 -11.45
C ALA A 246 -18.39 -8.24 -10.29
N SER A 247 -17.78 -7.05 -10.19
CA SER A 247 -18.18 -6.03 -9.21
C SER A 247 -19.59 -5.51 -9.50
N ILE A 248 -19.93 -5.28 -10.78
CA ILE A 248 -21.27 -4.85 -11.20
C ILE A 248 -22.30 -5.96 -10.90
N SER A 249 -21.99 -7.21 -11.24
CA SER A 249 -22.87 -8.36 -10.96
C SER A 249 -23.13 -8.49 -9.46
N TYR A 250 -22.10 -8.40 -8.61
CA TYR A 250 -22.26 -8.41 -7.16
C TYR A 250 -23.17 -7.31 -6.65
N LEU A 251 -22.98 -6.07 -7.11
CA LEU A 251 -23.81 -4.93 -6.70
C LEU A 251 -25.27 -5.04 -7.16
N ARG A 252 -25.53 -5.81 -8.21
CA ARG A 252 -26.89 -6.15 -8.67
C ARG A 252 -27.50 -7.35 -7.94
N GLY A 253 -26.73 -8.03 -7.09
CA GLY A 253 -27.16 -9.26 -6.40
C GLY A 253 -27.12 -10.50 -7.30
N GLU A 254 -26.36 -10.46 -8.40
CA GLU A 254 -26.14 -11.55 -9.34
C GLU A 254 -24.93 -12.39 -8.91
N GLU A 255 -24.89 -13.66 -9.29
CA GLU A 255 -23.72 -14.51 -9.09
C GLU A 255 -22.62 -14.16 -10.10
N PHE A 256 -21.38 -14.28 -9.67
CA PHE A 256 -20.19 -14.08 -10.49
C PHE A 256 -19.16 -15.17 -10.24
N GLN A 257 -18.28 -15.37 -11.21
CA GLN A 257 -17.15 -16.28 -11.10
C GLN A 257 -15.90 -15.61 -11.66
N LEU A 258 -14.76 -15.75 -10.96
CA LEU A 258 -13.48 -15.16 -11.35
C LEU A 258 -12.41 -16.24 -11.45
N TYR A 259 -11.61 -16.12 -12.50
CA TYR A 259 -10.43 -16.94 -12.69
C TYR A 259 -9.18 -16.07 -12.88
N PRO A 260 -8.00 -16.56 -12.46
CA PRO A 260 -6.75 -15.84 -12.70
C PRO A 260 -6.50 -15.61 -14.19
N ASP A 261 -5.94 -14.44 -14.51
CA ASP A 261 -5.48 -14.08 -15.84
C ASP A 261 -4.07 -13.47 -15.75
N PHE A 262 -3.22 -13.74 -16.73
CA PHE A 262 -1.79 -13.43 -16.66
C PHE A 262 -1.32 -12.59 -17.85
N GLN A 263 -0.52 -11.56 -17.57
CA GLN A 263 0.10 -10.75 -18.62
C GLN A 263 1.02 -11.54 -19.55
N THR A 264 1.57 -12.67 -19.09
CA THR A 264 2.45 -13.55 -19.88
C THR A 264 1.67 -14.46 -20.82
N GLY A 265 0.33 -14.47 -20.73
CA GLY A 265 -0.53 -15.37 -21.50
C GLY A 265 -0.52 -16.81 -20.99
N GLY A 266 -0.72 -17.76 -21.90
CA GLY A 266 -0.80 -19.18 -21.60
C GLY A 266 -2.21 -19.69 -21.42
N SER A 267 -2.33 -20.99 -21.16
CA SER A 267 -3.60 -21.66 -20.87
C SER A 267 -3.63 -22.07 -19.39
N ILE A 268 -4.79 -21.97 -18.74
CA ILE A 268 -4.93 -22.29 -17.32
C ILE A 268 -5.95 -23.44 -17.13
N ASP A 269 -5.58 -24.43 -16.32
CA ASP A 269 -6.51 -25.44 -15.80
C ASP A 269 -6.93 -25.04 -14.38
N VAL A 270 -8.19 -24.70 -14.24
CA VAL A 270 -8.81 -24.19 -13.00
C VAL A 270 -9.63 -25.23 -12.25
N ALA A 271 -9.62 -26.52 -12.67
CA ALA A 271 -10.44 -27.56 -12.07
C ALA A 271 -10.23 -27.73 -10.55
N LYS A 272 -9.05 -27.35 -10.04
CA LYS A 272 -8.69 -27.41 -8.62
C LYS A 272 -8.41 -26.02 -8.02
N TYR A 273 -8.88 -24.95 -8.64
CA TYR A 273 -8.59 -23.59 -8.20
C TYR A 273 -9.16 -23.25 -6.82
N ASN A 274 -10.36 -23.77 -6.53
CA ASN A 274 -11.07 -23.57 -5.27
C ASN A 274 -11.15 -22.10 -4.83
N ASP A 275 -11.52 -21.20 -5.76
CA ASP A 275 -11.67 -19.74 -5.51
C ASP A 275 -10.43 -19.11 -4.81
N GLY A 276 -9.23 -19.62 -5.09
CA GLY A 276 -7.97 -19.09 -4.54
C GLY A 276 -7.69 -19.46 -3.08
N GLU A 277 -8.46 -20.34 -2.47
CA GLU A 277 -8.23 -20.80 -1.10
C GLU A 277 -6.94 -21.65 -0.98
N ARG A 278 -6.40 -21.67 0.23
CA ARG A 278 -5.25 -22.52 0.57
C ARG A 278 -5.58 -24.00 0.31
N GLY A 279 -4.70 -24.68 -0.40
CA GLY A 279 -4.88 -26.07 -0.82
C GLY A 279 -5.44 -26.21 -2.24
N GLY A 280 -5.91 -25.12 -2.86
CA GLY A 280 -6.20 -25.07 -4.28
C GLY A 280 -4.93 -25.13 -5.12
N ALA A 281 -5.07 -25.44 -6.39
CA ALA A 281 -3.97 -25.44 -7.36
C ALA A 281 -4.50 -25.09 -8.75
N VAL A 282 -3.69 -24.32 -9.50
CA VAL A 282 -3.90 -24.07 -10.92
C VAL A 282 -2.71 -24.58 -11.70
N LYS A 283 -2.94 -25.13 -12.87
CA LYS A 283 -1.87 -25.50 -13.79
C LYS A 283 -1.87 -24.49 -14.94
N VAL A 284 -0.72 -23.87 -15.14
CA VAL A 284 -0.51 -22.88 -16.21
C VAL A 284 0.39 -23.51 -17.26
N ARG A 285 -0.06 -23.50 -18.51
CA ARG A 285 0.65 -24.08 -19.66
C ARG A 285 1.08 -23.01 -20.63
N ALA A 286 2.29 -23.15 -21.15
CA ALA A 286 2.76 -22.40 -22.31
C ALA A 286 1.86 -22.67 -23.53
N LYS A 287 1.70 -21.68 -24.40
CA LYS A 287 1.03 -21.88 -25.69
C LYS A 287 2.04 -22.35 -26.72
N ILE A 288 1.90 -23.58 -27.15
CA ILE A 288 2.78 -24.24 -28.09
C ILE A 288 2.05 -24.44 -29.40
N ASN A 289 2.51 -23.77 -30.46
CA ASN A 289 1.95 -23.85 -31.79
C ASN A 289 2.86 -24.73 -32.69
N LYS A 290 2.26 -25.53 -33.54
CA LYS A 290 2.97 -26.30 -34.55
C LYS A 290 3.12 -25.46 -35.80
N ILE A 291 4.35 -25.04 -36.15
CA ILE A 291 4.64 -24.34 -37.39
C ILE A 291 4.68 -25.36 -38.55
N ASP A 292 5.47 -26.40 -38.35
CA ASP A 292 5.60 -27.48 -39.31
C ASP A 292 5.84 -28.84 -38.59
N ASN A 293 6.06 -29.91 -39.33
CA ASN A 293 6.31 -31.24 -38.76
C ASN A 293 7.66 -31.36 -38.00
N LYS A 294 8.54 -30.34 -38.10
CA LYS A 294 9.88 -30.36 -37.51
C LYS A 294 10.13 -29.22 -36.53
N THR A 295 9.20 -28.21 -36.50
CA THR A 295 9.40 -27.01 -35.70
C THR A 295 8.13 -26.68 -34.92
N LEU A 296 8.30 -26.49 -33.61
CA LEU A 296 7.28 -25.98 -32.69
C LEU A 296 7.65 -24.55 -32.30
N ALA A 297 6.67 -23.68 -32.13
CA ALA A 297 6.85 -22.34 -31.58
C ALA A 297 6.13 -22.22 -30.24
N ILE A 298 6.83 -21.79 -29.21
CA ILE A 298 6.24 -21.36 -27.96
C ILE A 298 6.00 -19.86 -28.06
N THR A 299 4.74 -19.44 -28.03
CA THR A 299 4.33 -18.04 -28.21
C THR A 299 3.88 -17.36 -26.93
N GLU A 300 3.59 -18.13 -25.90
CA GLU A 300 3.22 -17.61 -24.56
C GLU A 300 3.87 -18.52 -23.52
N ILE A 301 4.33 -17.93 -22.41
CA ILE A 301 5.02 -18.66 -21.32
C ILE A 301 4.18 -18.70 -20.05
N PRO A 302 4.35 -19.70 -19.19
CA PRO A 302 3.62 -19.79 -17.92
C PRO A 302 3.99 -18.64 -16.98
N TYR A 303 3.03 -18.20 -16.20
CA TYR A 303 3.20 -17.17 -15.18
C TYR A 303 4.34 -17.48 -14.20
N GLY A 304 5.18 -16.48 -13.96
CA GLY A 304 6.34 -16.59 -13.07
C GLY A 304 7.56 -17.29 -13.71
N LYS A 305 7.52 -17.56 -15.02
CA LYS A 305 8.66 -18.05 -15.80
C LYS A 305 9.10 -17.03 -16.83
N THR A 306 10.36 -17.08 -17.21
CA THR A 306 10.94 -16.24 -18.27
C THR A 306 11.35 -17.14 -19.45
N THR A 307 11.53 -16.55 -20.64
CA THR A 307 11.99 -17.30 -21.83
C THR A 307 13.26 -18.06 -21.51
N SER A 308 14.23 -17.43 -20.85
CA SER A 308 15.49 -18.06 -20.43
C SER A 308 15.26 -19.27 -19.52
N THR A 309 14.39 -19.17 -18.51
CA THR A 309 14.11 -20.30 -17.59
C THR A 309 13.41 -21.45 -18.28
N VAL A 310 12.51 -21.15 -19.23
CA VAL A 310 11.83 -22.19 -20.05
C VAL A 310 12.82 -22.91 -20.93
N ILE A 311 13.69 -22.17 -21.65
CA ILE A 311 14.75 -22.74 -22.52
C ILE A 311 15.69 -23.62 -21.68
N ASP A 312 16.17 -23.13 -20.54
CA ASP A 312 17.06 -23.89 -19.65
C ASP A 312 16.40 -25.20 -19.18
N SER A 313 15.10 -25.17 -18.89
CA SER A 313 14.34 -26.36 -18.48
C SER A 313 14.24 -27.37 -19.63
N ILE A 314 14.05 -26.90 -20.86
CA ILE A 314 14.02 -27.73 -22.07
C ILE A 314 15.38 -28.37 -22.29
N LEU A 315 16.48 -27.61 -22.25
CA LEU A 315 17.84 -28.13 -22.41
C LEU A 315 18.17 -29.17 -21.35
N LYS A 316 17.84 -28.94 -20.10
CA LYS A 316 17.99 -29.93 -19.00
C LYS A 316 17.20 -31.21 -19.24
N ALA A 317 16.01 -31.12 -19.85
CA ALA A 317 15.20 -32.29 -20.19
C ALA A 317 15.81 -33.06 -21.38
N VAL A 318 16.42 -32.38 -22.33
CA VAL A 318 17.17 -32.99 -23.45
C VAL A 318 18.40 -33.75 -22.91
N ASP A 319 19.21 -33.12 -22.06
CA ASP A 319 20.41 -33.72 -21.47
C ASP A 319 20.09 -34.97 -20.66
N LYS A 320 18.94 -34.98 -19.97
CA LYS A 320 18.42 -36.16 -19.26
C LYS A 320 17.81 -37.22 -20.18
N GLY A 321 17.82 -36.99 -21.49
CA GLY A 321 17.28 -37.94 -22.49
C GLY A 321 15.74 -38.07 -22.46
N LYS A 322 15.03 -37.17 -21.80
CA LYS A 322 13.56 -37.18 -21.70
C LYS A 322 12.87 -36.70 -22.98
N ILE A 323 13.50 -35.77 -23.69
CA ILE A 323 12.99 -35.16 -24.92
C ILE A 323 14.06 -35.19 -25.99
N LYS A 324 13.67 -35.41 -27.24
CA LYS A 324 14.60 -35.44 -28.39
C LYS A 324 14.43 -34.20 -29.24
N ILE A 325 15.23 -33.17 -28.97
CA ILE A 325 15.25 -31.89 -29.68
C ILE A 325 16.64 -31.74 -30.35
N ARG A 326 16.67 -31.14 -31.52
CA ARG A 326 17.89 -30.82 -32.24
C ARG A 326 18.50 -29.49 -31.80
N LYS A 327 17.65 -28.45 -31.68
CA LYS A 327 18.05 -27.07 -31.40
C LYS A 327 16.87 -26.28 -30.80
N VAL A 328 17.15 -25.29 -29.98
CA VAL A 328 16.20 -24.29 -29.51
C VAL A 328 16.75 -22.91 -29.88
N ASP A 329 15.94 -22.09 -30.52
CA ASP A 329 16.27 -20.70 -30.87
C ASP A 329 15.30 -19.74 -30.16
N ASP A 330 15.83 -18.71 -29.56
CA ASP A 330 15.05 -17.62 -28.93
C ASP A 330 14.99 -16.42 -29.86
N ASN A 331 13.84 -16.16 -30.44
CA ASN A 331 13.56 -15.02 -31.30
C ASN A 331 12.66 -13.99 -30.60
N THR A 332 12.54 -14.08 -29.26
CA THR A 332 11.69 -13.20 -28.48
C THR A 332 12.08 -11.75 -28.65
N ALA A 333 11.10 -10.92 -29.03
CA ALA A 333 11.23 -9.46 -29.16
C ALA A 333 10.11 -8.78 -28.35
N ALA A 334 9.14 -8.14 -28.99
CA ALA A 334 7.94 -7.62 -28.32
C ALA A 334 7.00 -8.74 -27.85
N ASN A 335 6.97 -9.84 -28.61
CA ASN A 335 6.20 -11.04 -28.28
C ASN A 335 7.17 -12.20 -28.06
N VAL A 336 6.75 -13.18 -27.27
CA VAL A 336 7.51 -14.42 -27.07
C VAL A 336 7.51 -15.25 -28.35
N GLU A 337 8.69 -15.68 -28.80
CA GLU A 337 8.87 -16.63 -29.88
C GLU A 337 10.09 -17.51 -29.61
N ILE A 338 9.85 -18.70 -29.03
CA ILE A 338 10.88 -19.72 -28.84
C ILE A 338 10.64 -20.85 -29.84
N LEU A 339 11.59 -21.03 -30.77
CA LEU A 339 11.52 -22.06 -31.79
C LEU A 339 12.22 -23.33 -31.30
N VAL A 340 11.48 -24.43 -31.28
CA VAL A 340 11.98 -25.75 -30.87
C VAL A 340 12.05 -26.66 -32.09
N HIS A 341 13.26 -26.98 -32.54
CA HIS A 341 13.53 -27.84 -33.70
C HIS A 341 13.63 -29.28 -33.28
N LEU A 342 12.74 -30.12 -33.81
CA LEU A 342 12.64 -31.51 -33.46
C LEU A 342 13.75 -32.35 -34.12
N ALA A 343 14.15 -33.43 -33.46
CA ALA A 343 15.02 -34.43 -34.06
C ALA A 343 14.30 -35.23 -35.18
N PRO A 344 14.99 -35.67 -36.23
CA PRO A 344 14.37 -36.48 -37.29
C PRO A 344 13.66 -37.72 -36.74
N GLY A 345 12.45 -37.98 -37.25
CA GLY A 345 11.64 -39.13 -36.82
C GLY A 345 10.86 -38.96 -35.52
N THR A 346 10.85 -37.75 -34.92
CA THR A 346 10.11 -37.46 -33.69
C THR A 346 8.72 -36.91 -34.04
N SER A 347 7.67 -37.42 -33.37
CA SER A 347 6.31 -36.89 -33.50
C SER A 347 6.18 -35.55 -32.77
N SER A 348 5.65 -34.54 -33.45
CA SER A 348 5.37 -33.18 -32.86
C SER A 348 4.45 -33.29 -31.65
N ASP A 349 3.35 -34.05 -31.74
CA ASP A 349 2.33 -34.11 -30.67
C ASP A 349 2.89 -34.78 -29.41
N LYS A 350 3.63 -35.92 -29.57
CA LYS A 350 4.32 -36.54 -28.43
C LYS A 350 5.39 -35.66 -27.82
N THR A 351 6.01 -34.79 -28.59
CA THR A 351 6.99 -33.85 -28.06
C THR A 351 6.30 -32.71 -27.29
N ILE A 352 5.15 -32.25 -27.74
CA ILE A 352 4.34 -31.23 -27.00
C ILE A 352 3.94 -31.81 -25.62
N ASP A 353 3.43 -33.04 -25.58
CA ASP A 353 3.09 -33.72 -24.32
C ASP A 353 4.33 -33.90 -23.41
N ALA A 354 5.47 -34.20 -23.99
CA ALA A 354 6.72 -34.36 -23.25
C ALA A 354 7.26 -33.00 -22.74
N LEU A 355 7.09 -31.93 -23.50
CA LEU A 355 7.41 -30.54 -23.04
C LEU A 355 6.56 -30.18 -21.81
N TYR A 356 5.26 -30.41 -21.82
CA TYR A 356 4.42 -30.16 -20.64
C TYR A 356 4.79 -31.06 -19.46
N ALA A 357 5.12 -32.34 -19.69
CA ALA A 357 5.40 -33.30 -18.61
C ALA A 357 6.77 -33.11 -17.93
N PHE A 358 7.80 -32.65 -18.68
CA PHE A 358 9.18 -32.68 -18.21
C PHE A 358 9.90 -31.35 -18.18
N THR A 359 9.24 -30.26 -18.57
CA THR A 359 9.83 -28.91 -18.58
C THR A 359 8.93 -27.90 -17.90
N ASP A 360 9.41 -26.68 -17.75
CA ASP A 360 8.66 -25.54 -17.22
C ASP A 360 7.59 -25.00 -18.19
N CYS A 361 7.27 -25.72 -19.28
CA CYS A 361 6.14 -25.41 -20.14
C CYS A 361 4.78 -25.68 -19.45
N GLU A 362 4.71 -26.48 -18.41
CA GLU A 362 3.58 -26.58 -17.47
C GLU A 362 4.08 -26.31 -16.06
N VAL A 363 3.43 -25.40 -15.34
CA VAL A 363 3.75 -25.05 -13.95
C VAL A 363 2.50 -25.16 -13.11
N SER A 364 2.62 -25.80 -11.95
CA SER A 364 1.54 -25.83 -10.95
C SER A 364 1.76 -24.74 -9.92
N ILE A 365 0.75 -23.90 -9.70
CA ILE A 365 0.76 -22.79 -8.75
C ILE A 365 -0.31 -23.04 -7.69
N SER A 366 0.07 -22.97 -6.42
CA SER A 366 -0.87 -23.09 -5.30
C SER A 366 -1.18 -21.67 -4.77
N PRO A 367 -2.39 -21.16 -4.98
CA PRO A 367 -2.80 -19.89 -4.43
C PRO A 367 -2.95 -19.96 -2.91
N ASN A 368 -2.83 -18.82 -2.26
CA ASN A 368 -3.10 -18.64 -0.84
C ASN A 368 -3.49 -17.20 -0.59
N CYS A 369 -4.77 -16.92 -0.52
CA CYS A 369 -5.27 -15.57 -0.35
C CYS A 369 -5.25 -15.18 1.14
N CYS A 370 -4.07 -14.74 1.60
CA CYS A 370 -3.86 -14.19 2.93
C CYS A 370 -3.75 -12.67 2.85
N VAL A 371 -4.55 -11.95 3.64
CA VAL A 371 -4.63 -10.48 3.68
C VAL A 371 -4.67 -9.98 5.11
N ILE A 372 -4.28 -8.72 5.34
CA ILE A 372 -4.49 -8.05 6.62
C ILE A 372 -5.86 -7.37 6.61
N ASP A 373 -6.66 -7.66 7.63
CA ASP A 373 -7.94 -7.04 7.92
C ASP A 373 -8.01 -6.82 9.44
N ASP A 374 -8.39 -5.62 9.89
CA ASP A 374 -8.41 -5.25 11.32
C ASP A 374 -7.14 -5.62 12.08
N SER A 375 -5.97 -5.32 11.51
CA SER A 375 -4.64 -5.61 12.08
C SER A 375 -4.36 -7.11 12.33
N LYS A 376 -5.08 -8.01 11.65
CA LYS A 376 -4.92 -9.47 11.75
C LYS A 376 -4.82 -10.11 10.37
N PRO A 377 -4.04 -11.19 10.22
CA PRO A 377 -4.04 -11.96 8.97
C PRO A 377 -5.31 -12.82 8.85
N HIS A 378 -5.99 -12.68 7.72
CA HIS A 378 -7.17 -13.46 7.36
C HIS A 378 -6.93 -14.25 6.08
N PHE A 379 -7.45 -15.48 6.02
CA PHE A 379 -7.47 -16.29 4.81
C PHE A 379 -8.87 -16.20 4.21
N LEU A 380 -8.94 -15.65 3.01
CA LEU A 380 -10.20 -15.37 2.31
C LEU A 380 -10.23 -16.07 0.95
N THR A 381 -11.41 -16.17 0.34
CA THR A 381 -11.55 -16.52 -1.08
C THR A 381 -11.43 -15.28 -1.94
N VAL A 382 -11.12 -15.44 -3.22
CA VAL A 382 -11.08 -14.35 -4.21
C VAL A 382 -12.44 -13.65 -4.30
N SER A 383 -13.52 -14.42 -4.31
CA SER A 383 -14.88 -13.88 -4.31
C SER A 383 -15.20 -13.03 -3.08
N LYS A 384 -14.71 -13.41 -1.89
CA LYS A 384 -14.88 -12.60 -0.67
C LYS A 384 -14.06 -11.32 -0.73
N VAL A 385 -12.85 -11.37 -1.29
CA VAL A 385 -12.01 -10.17 -1.48
C VAL A 385 -12.70 -9.18 -2.42
N LEU A 386 -13.28 -9.65 -3.54
CA LEU A 386 -14.02 -8.79 -4.46
C LEU A 386 -15.21 -8.12 -3.76
N ARG A 387 -16.02 -8.89 -3.03
CA ARG A 387 -17.18 -8.38 -2.30
C ARG A 387 -16.77 -7.28 -1.30
N LYS A 388 -15.75 -7.56 -0.47
CA LYS A 388 -15.23 -6.54 0.47
C LYS A 388 -14.72 -5.28 -0.25
N SER A 389 -14.05 -5.43 -1.39
CA SER A 389 -13.58 -4.29 -2.17
C SER A 389 -14.74 -3.47 -2.76
N ALA A 390 -15.80 -4.13 -3.24
CA ALA A 390 -16.99 -3.46 -3.75
C ALA A 390 -17.77 -2.73 -2.64
N ASP A 391 -17.94 -3.36 -1.47
CA ASP A 391 -18.58 -2.75 -0.30
C ASP A 391 -17.76 -1.54 0.19
N ASN A 392 -16.44 -1.67 0.32
CA ASN A 392 -15.55 -0.56 0.67
C ASN A 392 -15.65 0.60 -0.34
N THR A 393 -15.76 0.29 -1.64
CA THR A 393 -15.96 1.30 -2.68
C THR A 393 -17.26 2.07 -2.48
N LEU A 394 -18.37 1.38 -2.16
CA LEU A 394 -19.65 2.03 -1.87
C LEU A 394 -19.56 2.94 -0.64
N ASP A 395 -18.90 2.48 0.40
CA ASP A 395 -18.78 3.26 1.64
C ASP A 395 -17.88 4.49 1.45
N LEU A 396 -16.79 4.37 0.69
CA LEU A 396 -15.95 5.50 0.32
C LEU A 396 -16.72 6.53 -0.52
N LEU A 397 -17.52 6.09 -1.50
CA LEU A 397 -18.34 6.99 -2.31
C LEU A 397 -19.43 7.70 -1.48
N LYS A 398 -20.05 7.02 -0.51
CA LYS A 398 -20.99 7.66 0.42
C LYS A 398 -20.30 8.73 1.26
N GLN A 399 -19.13 8.42 1.82
CA GLN A 399 -18.33 9.39 2.59
C GLN A 399 -17.93 10.60 1.74
N GLU A 400 -17.46 10.40 0.51
CA GLU A 400 -17.14 11.48 -0.43
C GLU A 400 -18.35 12.38 -0.70
N LEU A 401 -19.54 11.80 -0.90
CA LEU A 401 -20.77 12.54 -1.14
C LEU A 401 -21.24 13.31 0.10
N GLU A 402 -21.13 12.74 1.29
CA GLU A 402 -21.46 13.42 2.55
C GLU A 402 -20.54 14.61 2.81
N ILE A 403 -19.23 14.43 2.63
CA ILE A 403 -18.25 15.51 2.76
C ILE A 403 -18.60 16.64 1.77
N LYS A 404 -18.84 16.30 0.50
CA LYS A 404 -19.18 17.29 -0.53
C LYS A 404 -20.50 17.99 -0.24
N LYS A 405 -21.50 17.26 0.25
CA LYS A 405 -22.79 17.84 0.68
C LYS A 405 -22.59 18.87 1.80
N ASN A 406 -21.81 18.53 2.82
CA ASN A 406 -21.55 19.41 3.94
C ASN A 406 -20.80 20.67 3.52
N GLU A 407 -19.78 20.55 2.66
CA GLU A 407 -19.06 21.69 2.08
C GLU A 407 -19.97 22.62 1.27
N ILE A 408 -20.92 22.05 0.50
CA ILE A 408 -21.89 22.86 -0.24
C ILE A 408 -22.88 23.54 0.69
N LEU A 409 -23.32 22.86 1.77
CA LEU A 409 -24.22 23.44 2.77
C LEU A 409 -23.53 24.59 3.53
N GLU A 410 -22.27 24.45 3.90
CA GLU A 410 -21.48 25.52 4.51
C GLU A 410 -21.35 26.72 3.57
N ALA A 411 -21.00 26.48 2.30
CA ALA A 411 -20.91 27.53 1.29
C ALA A 411 -22.27 28.23 1.05
N LEU A 412 -23.36 27.46 1.01
CA LEU A 412 -24.71 28.00 0.88
C LEU A 412 -25.11 28.85 2.09
N HIS A 413 -24.80 28.38 3.29
CA HIS A 413 -25.06 29.10 4.53
C HIS A 413 -24.30 30.44 4.52
N PHE A 414 -23.00 30.41 4.21
CA PHE A 414 -22.18 31.62 4.11
C PHE A 414 -22.74 32.61 3.08
N ALA A 415 -23.06 32.16 1.87
CA ALA A 415 -23.65 33.00 0.83
C ALA A 415 -25.04 33.58 1.23
N SER A 416 -25.81 32.80 2.03
CA SER A 416 -27.10 33.28 2.56
C SER A 416 -26.93 34.42 3.56
N LEU A 417 -25.91 34.29 4.46
CA LEU A 417 -25.57 35.35 5.41
C LEU A 417 -25.05 36.59 4.69
N GLU A 418 -24.19 36.45 3.66
CA GLU A 418 -23.75 37.58 2.83
C GLU A 418 -24.93 38.25 2.14
N LYS A 419 -25.88 37.48 1.60
CA LYS A 419 -27.08 38.03 0.99
C LYS A 419 -27.89 38.85 1.97
N ILE A 420 -28.18 38.34 3.16
CA ILE A 420 -28.93 39.09 4.22
C ILE A 420 -28.18 40.35 4.59
N PHE A 421 -26.85 40.28 4.81
CA PHE A 421 -26.00 41.40 5.14
C PHE A 421 -26.11 42.55 4.10
N ILE A 422 -26.17 42.19 2.81
CA ILE A 422 -26.29 43.13 1.70
C ILE A 422 -27.73 43.65 1.56
N GLU A 423 -28.74 42.79 1.60
CA GLU A 423 -30.17 43.17 1.42
C GLU A 423 -30.67 44.04 2.57
N GLU A 424 -30.36 43.66 3.81
CA GLU A 424 -30.67 44.42 5.04
C GLU A 424 -29.81 45.69 5.20
N ARG A 425 -28.78 45.85 4.35
CA ARG A 425 -27.84 46.95 4.38
C ARG A 425 -27.15 47.15 5.72
N ILE A 426 -26.87 46.06 6.46
CA ILE A 426 -26.24 46.07 7.80
C ILE A 426 -24.91 46.89 7.76
N TYR A 427 -24.18 46.88 6.65
CA TYR A 427 -22.98 47.69 6.43
C TYR A 427 -23.19 49.21 6.49
N LYS A 428 -24.46 49.70 6.47
CA LYS A 428 -24.83 51.11 6.61
C LYS A 428 -25.35 51.47 8.01
N ASP A 429 -25.44 50.52 8.89
CA ASP A 429 -25.86 50.81 10.26
C ASP A 429 -24.78 51.63 10.97
N LYS A 430 -25.22 52.68 11.67
CA LYS A 430 -24.29 53.60 12.34
C LYS A 430 -23.40 52.90 13.38
N GLU A 431 -23.94 51.86 14.04
CA GLU A 431 -23.23 51.07 15.02
C GLU A 431 -22.15 50.19 14.36
N PHE A 432 -22.40 49.71 13.15
CA PHE A 432 -21.40 48.98 12.36
C PHE A 432 -20.31 49.95 11.84
N GLU A 433 -20.69 51.11 11.25
CA GLU A 433 -19.74 52.11 10.72
C GLU A 433 -18.85 52.70 11.80
N GLN A 434 -19.35 52.84 13.05
CA GLN A 434 -18.65 53.46 14.19
C GLN A 434 -17.96 52.43 15.09
N SER A 435 -18.00 51.15 14.74
CA SER A 435 -17.33 50.10 15.50
C SER A 435 -15.82 50.32 15.53
N LYS A 436 -15.24 50.29 16.73
CA LYS A 436 -13.82 50.61 16.96
C LYS A 436 -12.89 49.41 16.69
N ASP A 437 -13.43 48.23 16.73
CA ASP A 437 -12.70 46.98 16.54
C ASP A 437 -13.56 45.95 15.83
N MET A 438 -12.90 44.85 15.37
CA MET A 438 -13.54 43.77 14.63
C MET A 438 -14.57 43.01 15.49
N ASP A 439 -14.31 42.88 16.79
CA ASP A 439 -15.17 42.12 17.70
C ASP A 439 -16.51 42.82 17.92
N ALA A 440 -16.50 44.16 18.04
CA ALA A 440 -17.73 44.96 18.13
C ALA A 440 -18.54 44.93 16.82
N ALA A 441 -17.87 44.95 15.66
CA ALA A 441 -18.53 44.81 14.36
C ALA A 441 -19.18 43.42 14.19
N CYS A 442 -18.47 42.34 14.58
CA CYS A 442 -19.02 41.01 14.56
C CYS A 442 -20.20 40.83 15.51
N ALA A 443 -20.14 41.36 16.73
CA ALA A 443 -21.24 41.30 17.69
C ALA A 443 -22.50 41.99 17.16
N HIS A 444 -22.36 43.14 16.48
CA HIS A 444 -23.50 43.82 15.85
C HIS A 444 -24.08 43.03 14.68
N ILE A 445 -23.23 42.38 13.86
CA ILE A 445 -23.69 41.49 12.79
C ILE A 445 -24.45 40.31 13.37
N ASP A 446 -23.93 39.67 14.41
CA ASP A 446 -24.56 38.52 15.06
C ASP A 446 -25.95 38.88 15.64
N GLU A 447 -26.08 40.05 16.26
CA GLU A 447 -27.38 40.55 16.79
C GLU A 447 -28.39 40.80 15.67
N ARG A 448 -27.94 41.21 14.51
CA ARG A 448 -28.82 41.51 13.35
C ARG A 448 -29.21 40.26 12.54
N LEU A 449 -28.38 39.21 12.57
CA LEU A 449 -28.62 37.97 11.86
C LEU A 449 -29.37 36.91 12.70
N THR A 450 -29.55 37.13 14.02
CA THR A 450 -30.33 36.28 14.92
C THR A 450 -31.80 36.61 14.84
#